data_6143b5756ac859504a2bf35b073cb6b9
#
_entry.id   6143b5756ac859504a2bf35b073cb6b9
#
_cell.length_a   1.000
_cell.length_b   1.000
_cell.length_c   1.000
_cell.angle_alpha   90.00
_cell.angle_beta   90.00
_cell.angle_gamma   90.00
#
_symmetry.space_group_name_H-M   'P 1'
#
loop_
_entity.id
_entity.type
_entity.pdbx_description
1 polymer ?
#
loop_
_entity_poly.entity_id
_entity_poly.type
_entity_poly.pdbx_seq_one_letter_code
_entity_poly.pdbx_strand_id
1 'polypeptide(L)'
;GICGISTAIWLQRSNCEVLLLDKAEPGKGASYGNAGLLAQWAIVPVNEPSIWKQIPRYLIDPMSPLFLKWSYLPKLTPWLIKFLQNANSSNSSRTIEALIPLLTDSVQQHKSLTSGTAAANWIADSKFSYAYRSVEDFHKDSFGWACKKKVGMVPEVFTGNLVREVEPICGSFIDCLAVI
;
A
#
# COMPACT_ATOMS: atom_id res chain seq x y z
N GLY A 1 -1.48 -1.37 -18.24
CA GLY A 1 -0.63 -1.19 -17.06
C GLY A 1 0.01 -2.50 -16.60
N ILE A 2 0.72 -2.51 -15.45
CA ILE A 2 1.52 -3.66 -14.98
C ILE A 2 0.71 -4.95 -14.86
N CYS A 3 -0.50 -4.90 -14.33
CA CYS A 3 -1.34 -6.10 -14.17
C CYS A 3 -1.64 -6.78 -15.50
N GLY A 4 -2.08 -6.03 -16.51
CA GLY A 4 -2.41 -6.60 -17.83
C GLY A 4 -1.18 -7.17 -18.54
N ILE A 5 -0.03 -6.50 -18.45
CA ILE A 5 1.23 -6.97 -19.04
C ILE A 5 1.69 -8.27 -18.33
N SER A 6 1.68 -8.29 -17.00
CA SER A 6 2.06 -9.47 -16.23
C SER A 6 1.16 -10.66 -16.52
N THR A 7 -0.16 -10.44 -16.59
CA THR A 7 -1.13 -11.48 -16.98
C THR A 7 -0.85 -12.02 -18.39
N ALA A 8 -0.60 -11.12 -19.35
CA ALA A 8 -0.30 -11.52 -20.73
C ALA A 8 0.96 -12.41 -20.81
N ILE A 9 2.04 -12.05 -20.09
CA ILE A 9 3.28 -12.83 -20.06
C ILE A 9 3.04 -14.20 -19.43
N TRP A 10 2.31 -14.29 -18.31
CA TRP A 10 2.00 -15.57 -17.67
C TRP A 10 1.15 -16.47 -18.55
N LEU A 11 0.17 -15.93 -19.26
CA LEU A 11 -0.63 -16.68 -20.22
C LEU A 11 0.22 -17.20 -21.40
N GLN A 12 1.13 -16.38 -21.94
CA GLN A 12 2.08 -16.82 -22.98
C GLN A 12 2.99 -17.94 -22.48
N ARG A 13 3.51 -17.86 -21.24
CA ARG A 13 4.31 -18.93 -20.63
C ARG A 13 3.52 -20.22 -20.42
N SER A 14 2.20 -20.10 -20.35
CA SER A 14 1.26 -21.23 -20.28
C SER A 14 0.82 -21.72 -21.66
N ASN A 15 1.52 -21.33 -22.73
CA ASN A 15 1.22 -21.68 -24.12
C ASN A 15 -0.15 -21.17 -24.61
N CYS A 16 -0.67 -20.10 -24.03
CA CYS A 16 -1.87 -19.44 -24.55
C CYS A 16 -1.48 -18.42 -25.62
N GLU A 17 -2.29 -18.34 -26.69
CA GLU A 17 -2.21 -17.22 -27.61
C GLU A 17 -2.83 -15.98 -26.95
N VAL A 18 -2.09 -14.87 -26.94
CA VAL A 18 -2.49 -13.67 -26.20
C VAL A 18 -2.45 -12.44 -27.08
N LEU A 19 -3.55 -11.71 -27.12
CA LEU A 19 -3.66 -10.39 -27.70
C LEU A 19 -3.83 -9.34 -26.59
N LEU A 20 -2.84 -8.47 -26.40
CA LEU A 20 -2.92 -7.38 -25.45
C LEU A 20 -3.35 -6.09 -26.16
N LEU A 21 -4.52 -5.56 -25.78
CA LEU A 21 -5.05 -4.31 -26.33
C LEU A 21 -4.89 -3.18 -25.29
N ASP A 22 -4.30 -2.07 -25.69
CA ASP A 22 -4.23 -0.85 -24.90
C ASP A 22 -4.42 0.37 -25.82
N LYS A 23 -4.84 1.50 -25.26
CA LYS A 23 -4.99 2.76 -25.99
C LYS A 23 -3.67 3.48 -26.25
N ALA A 24 -2.58 3.06 -25.59
CA ALA A 24 -1.26 3.65 -25.67
C ALA A 24 -0.19 2.56 -25.56
N GLU A 25 1.08 2.92 -25.67
CA GLU A 25 2.21 2.02 -25.49
C GLU A 25 2.21 1.35 -24.12
N PRO A 26 2.75 0.13 -24.02
CA PRO A 26 2.91 -0.57 -22.74
C PRO A 26 3.62 0.31 -21.69
N GLY A 27 3.07 0.33 -20.47
CA GLY A 27 3.62 1.10 -19.35
C GLY A 27 3.26 2.59 -19.33
N LYS A 28 2.64 3.14 -20.37
CA LYS A 28 2.27 4.57 -20.43
C LYS A 28 0.95 4.92 -19.73
N GLY A 29 0.25 3.94 -19.14
CA GLY A 29 -0.99 4.15 -18.39
C GLY A 29 -0.75 4.44 -16.89
N ALA A 30 -1.65 3.96 -16.04
CA ALA A 30 -1.65 4.20 -14.60
C ALA A 30 -0.39 3.70 -13.86
N SER A 31 0.37 2.77 -14.44
CA SER A 31 1.63 2.29 -13.86
C SER A 31 2.83 3.19 -14.15
N TYR A 32 2.70 4.19 -15.02
CA TYR A 32 3.77 5.12 -15.33
C TYR A 32 4.02 6.09 -14.17
N GLY A 33 5.29 6.28 -13.79
CA GLY A 33 5.66 7.22 -12.74
C GLY A 33 5.22 6.84 -11.32
N ASN A 34 4.90 5.55 -11.08
CA ASN A 34 4.64 5.06 -9.73
C ASN A 34 5.93 5.05 -8.88
N ALA A 35 5.79 4.79 -7.57
CA ALA A 35 6.90 4.78 -6.63
C ALA A 35 7.87 3.59 -6.79
N GLY A 36 7.60 2.64 -7.69
CA GLY A 36 8.43 1.46 -7.93
C GLY A 36 8.41 0.43 -6.79
N LEU A 37 7.41 0.47 -5.90
CA LEU A 37 7.30 -0.44 -4.77
C LEU A 37 6.45 -1.66 -5.10
N LEU A 38 6.99 -2.85 -4.81
CA LEU A 38 6.25 -4.12 -4.81
C LEU A 38 5.78 -4.39 -3.38
N ALA A 39 4.64 -3.83 -3.02
CA ALA A 39 4.17 -3.71 -1.64
C ALA A 39 3.36 -4.95 -1.19
N GLN A 40 4.00 -6.09 -0.96
CA GLN A 40 3.35 -7.30 -0.44
C GLN A 40 2.71 -7.11 0.95
N TRP A 41 3.12 -6.07 1.69
CA TRP A 41 2.59 -5.72 3.03
C TRP A 41 1.35 -4.82 2.99
N ALA A 42 0.91 -4.35 1.82
CA ALA A 42 -0.23 -3.44 1.66
C ALA A 42 -1.58 -4.18 1.78
N ILE A 43 -1.73 -5.02 2.81
CA ILE A 43 -2.92 -5.85 3.06
C ILE A 43 -4.03 -5.10 3.80
N VAL A 44 -3.70 -4.01 4.51
CA VAL A 44 -4.68 -3.26 5.31
C VAL A 44 -5.43 -2.27 4.40
N PRO A 45 -6.77 -2.35 4.32
CA PRO A 45 -7.54 -1.43 3.51
C PRO A 45 -7.56 -0.03 4.11
N VAL A 46 -7.64 0.99 3.25
CA VAL A 46 -7.66 2.40 3.66
C VAL A 46 -8.85 2.74 4.57
N ASN A 47 -9.98 2.03 4.38
CA ASN A 47 -11.19 2.19 5.20
C ASN A 47 -11.19 1.28 6.43
N GLU A 48 -10.08 1.19 7.12
CA GLU A 48 -10.01 0.51 8.42
C GLU A 48 -10.79 1.28 9.51
N PRO A 49 -11.08 0.64 10.68
CA PRO A 49 -11.93 1.26 11.70
C PRO A 49 -11.43 2.60 12.25
N SER A 50 -10.13 2.87 12.22
CA SER A 50 -9.55 4.12 12.74
C SER A 50 -9.98 5.36 11.93
N ILE A 51 -10.43 5.17 10.67
CA ILE A 51 -10.80 6.28 9.79
C ILE A 51 -11.91 7.16 10.38
N TRP A 52 -12.84 6.58 11.14
CA TRP A 52 -13.91 7.33 11.80
C TRP A 52 -13.38 8.42 12.74
N LYS A 53 -12.26 8.16 13.42
CA LYS A 53 -11.61 9.12 14.31
C LYS A 53 -10.82 10.17 13.56
N GLN A 54 -10.39 9.86 12.34
CA GLN A 54 -9.51 10.71 11.52
C GLN A 54 -10.31 11.67 10.64
N ILE A 55 -11.55 11.34 10.25
CA ILE A 55 -12.39 12.17 9.36
C ILE A 55 -12.50 13.63 9.80
N PRO A 56 -12.83 13.97 11.08
CA PRO A 56 -12.94 15.35 11.48
C PRO A 56 -11.64 16.14 11.26
N ARG A 57 -10.49 15.52 11.58
CA ARG A 57 -9.18 16.12 11.35
C ARG A 57 -8.92 16.32 9.85
N TYR A 58 -9.22 15.32 9.02
CA TYR A 58 -8.99 15.40 7.58
C TYR A 58 -9.82 16.50 6.89
N LEU A 59 -10.98 16.83 7.43
CA LEU A 59 -11.84 17.88 6.87
C LEU A 59 -11.41 19.31 7.28
N ILE A 60 -10.71 19.44 8.41
CA ILE A 60 -10.37 20.75 9.01
C ILE A 60 -8.91 21.14 8.71
N ASP A 61 -8.01 20.17 8.63
CA ASP A 61 -6.59 20.39 8.48
C ASP A 61 -6.22 20.65 6.99
N PRO A 62 -5.77 21.84 6.60
CA PRO A 62 -5.37 22.16 5.23
C PRO A 62 -4.18 21.31 4.73
N MET A 63 -3.38 20.76 5.64
CA MET A 63 -2.25 19.89 5.35
C MET A 63 -2.64 18.41 5.31
N SER A 64 -3.93 18.13 5.41
CA SER A 64 -4.47 16.77 5.35
C SER A 64 -4.17 16.10 4.01
N PRO A 65 -3.87 14.79 4.00
CA PRO A 65 -3.74 14.03 2.76
C PRO A 65 -5.06 13.91 1.98
N LEU A 66 -6.18 14.24 2.60
CA LEU A 66 -7.50 14.21 1.97
C LEU A 66 -7.92 15.60 1.50
N PHE A 67 -7.96 15.80 0.20
CA PHE A 67 -8.57 16.97 -0.41
C PHE A 67 -9.98 16.67 -0.88
N LEU A 68 -10.98 17.35 -0.28
CA LEU A 68 -12.39 17.21 -0.67
C LEU A 68 -12.83 18.42 -1.51
N LYS A 69 -13.14 18.19 -2.77
CA LYS A 69 -13.78 19.19 -3.62
C LYS A 69 -15.28 19.22 -3.32
N TRP A 70 -15.72 20.22 -2.55
CA TRP A 70 -17.09 20.34 -2.06
C TRP A 70 -18.16 20.29 -3.17
N SER A 71 -17.88 20.88 -4.34
CA SER A 71 -18.79 20.82 -5.49
C SER A 71 -18.97 19.41 -6.08
N TYR A 72 -18.06 18.47 -5.77
CA TYR A 72 -18.14 17.07 -6.19
C TYR A 72 -18.82 16.17 -5.16
N LEU A 73 -19.01 16.66 -3.93
CA LEU A 73 -19.54 15.87 -2.83
C LEU A 73 -20.88 15.17 -3.14
N PRO A 74 -21.86 15.80 -3.80
CA PRO A 74 -23.13 15.12 -4.13
C PRO A 74 -22.93 13.87 -5.00
N LYS A 75 -21.97 13.92 -5.94
CA LYS A 75 -21.63 12.77 -6.80
C LYS A 75 -20.84 11.70 -6.05
N LEU A 76 -20.01 12.10 -5.06
CA LEU A 76 -19.18 11.22 -4.27
C LEU A 76 -19.96 10.52 -3.16
N THR A 77 -21.05 11.13 -2.66
CA THR A 77 -21.78 10.67 -1.49
C THR A 77 -22.22 9.20 -1.54
N PRO A 78 -22.76 8.64 -2.63
CA PRO A 78 -23.17 7.23 -2.65
C PRO A 78 -21.99 6.27 -2.45
N TRP A 79 -20.83 6.60 -3.00
CA TRP A 79 -19.61 5.83 -2.80
C TRP A 79 -19.09 5.99 -1.37
N LEU A 80 -19.07 7.23 -0.85
CA LEU A 80 -18.56 7.56 0.47
C LEU A 80 -19.36 6.85 1.58
N ILE A 81 -20.68 6.76 1.43
CA ILE A 81 -21.54 6.02 2.35
C ILE A 81 -21.11 4.55 2.40
N LYS A 82 -20.97 3.89 1.24
CA LYS A 82 -20.52 2.50 1.17
C LYS A 82 -19.12 2.31 1.74
N PHE A 83 -18.20 3.23 1.45
CA PHE A 83 -16.84 3.23 1.97
C PHE A 83 -16.84 3.25 3.50
N LEU A 84 -17.61 4.16 4.11
CA LEU A 84 -17.72 4.31 5.55
C LEU A 84 -18.47 3.15 6.22
N GLN A 85 -19.54 2.64 5.61
CA GLN A 85 -20.26 1.45 6.11
C GLN A 85 -19.34 0.23 6.23
N ASN A 86 -18.35 0.12 5.36
CA ASN A 86 -17.36 -0.94 5.39
C ASN A 86 -16.17 -0.66 6.33
N ALA A 87 -16.09 0.53 6.91
CA ALA A 87 -15.03 0.92 7.84
C ALA A 87 -15.26 0.35 9.25
N ASN A 88 -15.28 -0.96 9.37
CA ASN A 88 -15.43 -1.68 10.63
C ASN A 88 -14.51 -2.92 10.67
N SER A 89 -14.21 -3.40 11.88
CA SER A 89 -13.23 -4.48 12.08
C SER A 89 -13.58 -5.77 11.33
N SER A 90 -14.87 -6.15 11.26
CA SER A 90 -15.30 -7.38 10.60
C SER A 90 -15.06 -7.32 9.08
N ASN A 91 -15.51 -6.25 8.44
CA ASN A 91 -15.34 -6.08 6.99
C ASN A 91 -13.87 -5.86 6.61
N SER A 92 -13.11 -5.10 7.43
CA SER A 92 -11.67 -4.92 7.23
C SER A 92 -10.93 -6.24 7.35
N SER A 93 -11.21 -7.08 8.35
CA SER A 93 -10.57 -8.40 8.50
C SER A 93 -10.87 -9.30 7.31
N ARG A 94 -12.14 -9.35 6.86
CA ARG A 94 -12.51 -10.15 5.68
C ARG A 94 -11.81 -9.66 4.40
N THR A 95 -11.65 -8.36 4.24
CA THR A 95 -10.91 -7.77 3.11
C THR A 95 -9.43 -8.15 3.18
N ILE A 96 -8.82 -8.07 4.36
CA ILE A 96 -7.43 -8.47 4.58
C ILE A 96 -7.23 -9.96 4.23
N GLU A 97 -8.09 -10.83 4.73
CA GLU A 97 -8.04 -12.27 4.44
C GLU A 97 -8.13 -12.55 2.93
N ALA A 98 -8.95 -11.81 2.20
CA ALA A 98 -9.07 -11.93 0.76
C ALA A 98 -7.85 -11.36 -0.01
N LEU A 99 -7.17 -10.33 0.54
CA LEU A 99 -6.00 -9.71 -0.08
C LEU A 99 -4.72 -10.51 0.14
N ILE A 100 -4.58 -11.22 1.26
CA ILE A 100 -3.38 -12.00 1.60
C ILE A 100 -2.95 -12.91 0.44
N PRO A 101 -3.77 -13.81 -0.10
CA PRO A 101 -3.35 -14.71 -1.16
C PRO A 101 -3.00 -14.00 -2.47
N LEU A 102 -3.47 -12.77 -2.68
CA LEU A 102 -3.17 -11.97 -3.86
C LEU A 102 -1.86 -11.19 -3.75
N LEU A 103 -1.44 -10.85 -2.52
CA LEU A 103 -0.31 -9.94 -2.29
C LEU A 103 0.95 -10.66 -1.77
N THR A 104 0.81 -11.72 -0.99
CA THR A 104 1.94 -12.37 -0.30
C THR A 104 3.04 -12.79 -1.27
N ASP A 105 2.69 -13.34 -2.43
CA ASP A 105 3.64 -13.82 -3.41
C ASP A 105 4.02 -12.78 -4.47
N SER A 106 3.49 -11.56 -4.41
CA SER A 106 3.61 -10.56 -5.48
C SER A 106 5.07 -10.24 -5.83
N VAL A 107 5.95 -10.13 -4.85
CA VAL A 107 7.39 -9.87 -5.06
C VAL A 107 8.05 -11.06 -5.75
N GLN A 108 7.80 -12.28 -5.26
CA GLN A 108 8.40 -13.49 -5.83
C GLN A 108 7.89 -13.76 -7.26
N GLN A 109 6.60 -13.54 -7.50
CA GLN A 109 6.01 -13.66 -8.83
C GLN A 109 6.61 -12.63 -9.79
N HIS A 110 6.86 -11.40 -9.33
CA HIS A 110 7.46 -10.37 -10.15
C HIS A 110 8.94 -10.68 -10.45
N LYS A 111 9.71 -11.15 -9.48
CA LYS A 111 11.09 -11.64 -9.70
C LYS A 111 11.11 -12.79 -10.71
N SER A 112 10.19 -13.75 -10.58
CA SER A 112 10.06 -14.86 -11.55
C SER A 112 9.68 -14.36 -12.95
N LEU A 113 8.80 -13.37 -13.05
CA LEU A 113 8.36 -12.80 -14.31
C LEU A 113 9.50 -12.13 -15.08
N THR A 114 10.40 -11.45 -14.37
CA THR A 114 11.52 -10.70 -14.95
C THR A 114 12.80 -11.51 -15.08
N SER A 115 12.86 -12.70 -14.49
CA SER A 115 14.04 -13.58 -14.55
C SER A 115 14.46 -13.87 -15.98
N GLY A 116 15.77 -13.79 -16.25
CA GLY A 116 16.34 -13.98 -17.58
C GLY A 116 16.16 -12.80 -18.53
N THR A 117 15.67 -11.67 -18.06
CA THR A 117 15.52 -10.43 -18.83
C THR A 117 16.32 -9.28 -18.22
N ALA A 118 16.58 -8.22 -19.01
CA ALA A 118 17.22 -7.01 -18.49
C ALA A 118 16.41 -6.32 -17.37
N ALA A 119 15.10 -6.56 -17.29
CA ALA A 119 14.24 -6.01 -16.24
C ALA A 119 14.58 -6.53 -14.84
N ALA A 120 15.20 -7.70 -14.72
CA ALA A 120 15.65 -8.24 -13.42
C ALA A 120 16.63 -7.31 -12.71
N ASN A 121 17.45 -6.58 -13.44
CA ASN A 121 18.45 -5.64 -12.90
C ASN A 121 17.80 -4.40 -12.21
N TRP A 122 16.52 -4.15 -12.45
CA TRP A 122 15.77 -3.04 -11.87
C TRP A 122 14.99 -3.42 -10.61
N ILE A 123 15.12 -4.67 -10.16
CA ILE A 123 14.45 -5.16 -8.95
C ILE A 123 15.49 -5.34 -7.87
N ALA A 124 15.34 -4.60 -6.79
CA ALA A 124 16.17 -4.70 -5.60
C ALA A 124 15.30 -4.99 -4.38
N ASP A 125 15.82 -5.81 -3.47
CA ASP A 125 15.20 -5.96 -2.15
C ASP A 125 15.46 -4.69 -1.33
N SER A 126 14.42 -4.21 -0.67
CA SER A 126 14.50 -3.04 0.20
C SER A 126 13.63 -3.24 1.43
N LYS A 127 13.96 -2.57 2.50
CA LYS A 127 13.09 -2.43 3.66
C LYS A 127 12.09 -1.31 3.42
N PHE A 128 10.93 -1.40 4.07
CA PHE A 128 9.93 -0.35 4.06
C PHE A 128 9.72 0.21 5.47
N SER A 129 9.81 1.52 5.58
CA SER A 129 9.76 2.21 6.86
C SER A 129 8.46 3.00 7.01
N TYR A 130 7.75 2.77 8.11
CA TYR A 130 6.61 3.56 8.54
C TYR A 130 7.08 4.57 9.56
N ALA A 131 6.99 5.86 9.25
CA ALA A 131 7.44 6.95 10.10
C ALA A 131 6.28 7.56 10.88
N TYR A 132 6.42 7.67 12.19
CA TYR A 132 5.43 8.24 13.10
C TYR A 132 6.04 9.43 13.85
N ARG A 133 5.21 10.44 14.13
CA ARG A 133 5.64 11.61 14.89
C ARG A 133 5.94 11.31 16.34
N SER A 134 5.30 10.28 16.90
CA SER A 134 5.52 9.82 18.26
C SER A 134 5.27 8.31 18.39
N VAL A 135 5.73 7.75 19.49
CA VAL A 135 5.44 6.34 19.87
C VAL A 135 3.94 6.13 20.07
N GLU A 136 3.22 7.14 20.59
CA GLU A 136 1.78 7.08 20.76
C GLU A 136 1.05 6.98 19.41
N ASP A 137 1.54 7.65 18.37
CA ASP A 137 0.95 7.56 17.02
C ASP A 137 1.17 6.17 16.43
N PHE A 138 2.33 5.55 16.65
CA PHE A 138 2.55 4.14 16.31
C PHE A 138 1.57 3.20 17.03
N HIS A 139 1.32 3.42 18.33
CA HIS A 139 0.35 2.62 19.07
C HIS A 139 -1.11 2.81 18.63
N LYS A 140 -1.46 3.99 18.11
CA LYS A 140 -2.78 4.23 17.51
C LYS A 140 -3.02 3.41 16.25
N ASP A 141 -1.97 3.05 15.51
CA ASP A 141 -2.01 2.16 14.32
C ASP A 141 -2.03 0.66 14.69
N SER A 142 -2.46 0.35 15.91
CA SER A 142 -2.41 -1.01 16.46
C SER A 142 -3.22 -2.03 15.67
N PHE A 143 -4.36 -1.64 15.07
CA PHE A 143 -5.16 -2.54 14.24
C PHE A 143 -4.39 -3.01 13.01
N GLY A 144 -3.80 -2.08 12.25
CA GLY A 144 -3.02 -2.38 11.06
C GLY A 144 -1.83 -3.30 11.37
N TRP A 145 -1.09 -2.99 12.45
CA TRP A 145 0.03 -3.81 12.89
C TRP A 145 -0.38 -5.18 13.42
N ALA A 146 -1.49 -5.28 14.13
CA ALA A 146 -2.02 -6.58 14.55
C ALA A 146 -2.36 -7.48 13.37
N CYS A 147 -2.93 -6.91 12.30
CA CYS A 147 -3.24 -7.65 11.07
C CYS A 147 -1.96 -8.09 10.33
N LYS A 148 -0.97 -7.21 10.19
CA LYS A 148 0.32 -7.53 9.56
C LYS A 148 1.08 -8.62 10.34
N LYS A 149 1.10 -8.55 11.66
CA LYS A 149 1.74 -9.57 12.52
C LYS A 149 1.14 -10.97 12.34
N LYS A 150 -0.18 -11.09 12.11
CA LYS A 150 -0.83 -12.39 11.85
C LYS A 150 -0.31 -13.10 10.60
N VAL A 151 0.24 -12.36 9.65
CA VAL A 151 0.84 -12.90 8.42
C VAL A 151 2.36 -12.88 8.44
N GLY A 152 2.96 -12.79 9.63
CA GLY A 152 4.41 -12.86 9.81
C GLY A 152 5.17 -11.55 9.60
N MET A 153 4.48 -10.44 9.36
CA MET A 153 5.10 -9.12 9.17
C MET A 153 5.27 -8.42 10.53
N VAL A 154 6.37 -8.70 11.20
CA VAL A 154 6.70 -8.11 12.50
C VAL A 154 7.67 -6.97 12.28
N PRO A 155 7.33 -5.72 12.66
CA PRO A 155 8.23 -4.60 12.48
C PRO A 155 9.36 -4.61 13.51
N GLU A 156 10.52 -4.17 13.07
CA GLU A 156 11.58 -3.68 13.96
C GLU A 156 11.29 -2.22 14.28
N VAL A 157 11.22 -1.85 15.55
CA VAL A 157 10.79 -0.52 15.99
C VAL A 157 11.97 0.24 16.59
N PHE A 158 12.23 1.42 16.03
CA PHE A 158 13.27 2.36 16.46
C PHE A 158 12.63 3.63 16.99
N THR A 159 13.19 4.20 18.07
CA THR A 159 12.66 5.42 18.69
C THR A 159 13.77 6.41 19.02
N GLY A 160 13.43 7.68 19.14
CA GLY A 160 14.34 8.75 19.52
C GLY A 160 15.51 8.90 18.55
N ASN A 161 16.73 8.92 19.06
CA ASN A 161 17.94 9.13 18.26
C ASN A 161 18.21 8.00 17.27
N LEU A 162 17.81 6.75 17.59
CA LEU A 162 17.99 5.59 16.73
C LEU A 162 17.24 5.75 15.39
N VAL A 163 16.15 6.50 15.37
CA VAL A 163 15.42 6.79 14.12
C VAL A 163 16.34 7.42 13.08
N ARG A 164 17.17 8.38 13.48
CA ARG A 164 18.08 9.11 12.58
C ARG A 164 19.34 8.30 12.23
N GLU A 165 19.72 7.37 13.07
CA GLU A 165 20.81 6.42 12.76
C GLU A 165 20.38 5.42 11.68
N VAL A 166 19.13 4.95 11.75
CA VAL A 166 18.58 3.98 10.79
C VAL A 166 18.15 4.66 9.50
N GLU A 167 17.51 5.84 9.60
CA GLU A 167 16.99 6.59 8.45
C GLU A 167 17.35 8.08 8.58
N PRO A 168 18.53 8.47 8.09
CA PRO A 168 19.04 9.85 8.26
C PRO A 168 18.17 10.93 7.62
N ILE A 169 17.31 10.58 6.67
CA ILE A 169 16.38 11.52 6.01
C ILE A 169 15.23 11.93 6.93
N CYS A 170 14.96 11.15 8.00
CA CYS A 170 13.95 11.50 8.98
C CYS A 170 14.37 12.76 9.76
N GLY A 171 13.58 13.82 9.62
CA GLY A 171 13.78 15.05 10.41
C GLY A 171 13.45 14.84 11.89
N SER A 172 13.74 15.87 12.71
CA SER A 172 13.52 15.86 14.17
C SER A 172 12.05 15.70 14.60
N PHE A 173 11.12 15.81 13.66
CA PHE A 173 9.67 15.64 13.89
C PHE A 173 9.20 14.17 13.80
N ILE A 174 10.09 13.24 13.45
CA ILE A 174 9.84 11.80 13.46
C ILE A 174 10.55 11.20 14.67
N ASP A 175 9.81 10.55 15.55
CA ASP A 175 10.32 9.97 16.79
C ASP A 175 10.12 8.46 16.89
N CYS A 176 9.39 7.86 15.95
CA CYS A 176 9.22 6.42 15.89
C CYS A 176 9.23 5.94 14.44
N LEU A 177 10.00 4.89 14.18
CA LEU A 177 10.13 4.23 12.90
C LEU A 177 9.84 2.75 13.04
N ALA A 178 8.89 2.23 12.28
CA ALA A 178 8.61 0.80 12.21
C ALA A 178 9.03 0.26 10.83
N VAL A 179 10.02 -0.61 10.81
CA VAL A 179 10.68 -1.13 9.60
C VAL A 179 10.31 -2.59 9.37
N ILE A 180 9.92 -2.93 8.13
CA ILE A 180 9.62 -4.31 7.72
C ILE A 180 10.35 -4.68 6.45
#